data_5653be8dbe8d5bd498dfd5f11829def1
#
_entry.id   5653be8dbe8d5bd498dfd5f11829def1
#
_cell.length_a   1.000
_cell.length_b   1.000
_cell.length_c   1.000
_cell.angle_alpha   90.00
_cell.angle_beta   90.00
_cell.angle_gamma   90.00
#
_symmetry.space_group_name_H-M   'P 1'
#
loop_
_entity.id
_entity.type
_entity.pdbx_description
1 polymer ?
#
loop_
_entity_poly.entity_id
_entity_poly.type
_entity_poly.pdbx_seq_one_letter_code
_entity_poly.pdbx_strand_id
1 'polypeptide(L)'
;PSIDLEKNPEPALQVRRYAYSSKMPIAILTDFEELAIYDTRIKPTPKDTAATARIEYLTLDKYVNHFEDLFNKISWDAVDLGKFNTYYETAKEKRGTATVDNDILQMIEDWRLLLAKDIALHNNEIDEFNLTGCVQKIIDRILFLRIAEDKEIEELFTLQKQIEKGRSDYLYDNLKKLFDLAGAKYNAGLFDSDQFLNALKIQDQTLSSIINALYYPECQYEFSVIPVEILGSIYERFLGKIIRFTRKTKNGHGVEVIEKPEVKKAGGVYYTPTYIVKYIVQQTIGKKIEGKTPAEISSMRFLDPACGSGSFLVGTYQYLLDYHLDYYQEHNLSEAEKTGKIYKDSRTQTYKLSVEEKRRILTNNIYGVDIDAQAVEVTKLSLFLKLLENEGRALGKGGQVDLFRRSDIQQRILPGMSGNIKCGNSLIGSDYYDDKDLLHLGLQEQRKVNVFDWKEAFASILNQGGFDCVIGNPPYVFARDSKEKGMNKEEKEYYYLNYKLAKYQINLYQLFIERSSYLMKEDGIFSFIIPNNWLTINTSIDFRK
;
A
#
# COMPACT_ATOMS: atom_id res chain seq x y z
N PRO A 1 37.25 -7.84 -17.48
CA PRO A 1 37.71 -8.65 -16.37
C PRO A 1 36.53 -9.46 -15.88
N SER A 2 36.63 -10.81 -16.02
CA SER A 2 35.64 -11.72 -15.49
C SER A 2 35.56 -11.53 -13.98
N ILE A 3 34.35 -11.37 -13.46
CA ILE A 3 34.13 -11.34 -12.03
C ILE A 3 34.11 -12.79 -11.58
N ASP A 4 35.01 -13.19 -10.69
CA ASP A 4 35.06 -14.54 -10.10
C ASP A 4 33.81 -14.76 -9.24
N LEU A 5 32.77 -15.40 -9.81
CA LEU A 5 31.49 -15.65 -9.12
C LEU A 5 31.64 -16.75 -8.04
N GLU A 6 32.68 -17.57 -8.13
CA GLU A 6 32.95 -18.60 -7.14
C GLU A 6 33.35 -17.97 -5.78
N LYS A 7 34.14 -16.89 -5.80
CA LYS A 7 34.78 -16.32 -4.61
C LYS A 7 34.33 -14.93 -4.23
N ASN A 8 33.89 -14.11 -5.20
CA ASN A 8 33.49 -12.73 -4.93
C ASN A 8 32.09 -12.68 -4.27
N PRO A 9 31.98 -12.21 -3.00
CA PRO A 9 30.69 -12.16 -2.31
C PRO A 9 29.75 -11.06 -2.79
N GLU A 10 30.26 -9.97 -3.38
CA GLU A 10 29.43 -8.79 -3.72
C GLU A 10 28.32 -9.08 -4.74
N PRO A 11 28.58 -9.71 -5.90
CA PRO A 11 27.52 -10.03 -6.85
C PRO A 11 26.50 -11.02 -6.29
N ALA A 12 26.98 -12.03 -5.53
CA ALA A 12 26.14 -13.02 -4.87
C ALA A 12 25.20 -12.35 -3.83
N LEU A 13 25.73 -11.45 -3.02
CA LEU A 13 24.96 -10.70 -2.02
C LEU A 13 23.94 -9.79 -2.70
N GLN A 14 24.33 -9.09 -3.75
CA GLN A 14 23.46 -8.18 -4.49
C GLN A 14 22.27 -8.94 -5.09
N VAL A 15 22.49 -10.01 -5.87
CA VAL A 15 21.40 -10.76 -6.50
C VAL A 15 20.48 -11.40 -5.47
N ARG A 16 21.00 -11.88 -4.34
CA ARG A 16 20.21 -12.42 -3.24
C ARG A 16 19.37 -11.35 -2.55
N ARG A 17 19.88 -10.12 -2.36
CA ARG A 17 19.11 -9.00 -1.81
C ARG A 17 17.92 -8.65 -2.71
N TYR A 18 18.11 -8.58 -4.02
CA TYR A 18 17.03 -8.33 -4.98
C TYR A 18 15.95 -9.41 -4.91
N ALA A 19 16.35 -10.66 -5.01
CA ALA A 19 15.40 -11.78 -5.02
C ALA A 19 14.73 -12.00 -3.66
N TYR A 20 15.42 -11.80 -2.54
CA TYR A 20 14.83 -11.82 -1.20
C TYR A 20 13.78 -10.73 -1.05
N SER A 21 14.08 -9.49 -1.45
CA SER A 21 13.15 -8.35 -1.36
C SER A 21 11.88 -8.53 -2.20
N SER A 22 12.00 -9.19 -3.36
CA SER A 22 10.88 -9.51 -4.25
C SER A 22 10.20 -10.84 -3.94
N LYS A 23 10.60 -11.56 -2.90
CA LYS A 23 10.10 -12.89 -2.50
C LYS A 23 10.26 -13.98 -3.56
N MET A 24 11.27 -13.87 -4.41
CA MET A 24 11.58 -14.94 -5.34
C MET A 24 12.22 -16.12 -4.58
N PRO A 25 11.91 -17.38 -4.94
CA PRO A 25 12.46 -18.55 -4.24
C PRO A 25 13.94 -18.77 -4.52
N ILE A 26 14.42 -18.33 -5.69
CA ILE A 26 15.81 -18.43 -6.12
C ILE A 26 16.27 -17.17 -6.82
N ALA A 27 17.60 -17.01 -6.92
CA ALA A 27 18.25 -16.05 -7.79
C ALA A 27 19.29 -16.76 -8.68
N ILE A 28 19.42 -16.30 -9.90
CA ILE A 28 20.40 -16.78 -10.86
C ILE A 28 21.38 -15.66 -11.15
N LEU A 29 22.66 -15.95 -10.95
CA LEU A 29 23.77 -15.05 -11.25
C LEU A 29 24.66 -15.69 -12.30
N THR A 30 24.92 -14.99 -13.40
CA THR A 30 25.79 -15.47 -14.46
C THR A 30 26.50 -14.32 -15.16
N ASP A 31 27.72 -14.59 -15.62
CA ASP A 31 28.47 -13.78 -16.58
C ASP A 31 28.75 -14.53 -17.89
N PHE A 32 28.01 -15.62 -18.12
CA PHE A 32 28.10 -16.59 -19.19
C PHE A 32 29.29 -17.57 -19.08
N GLU A 33 30.38 -17.26 -18.42
CA GLU A 33 31.47 -18.19 -18.13
C GLU A 33 31.17 -19.02 -16.88
N GLU A 34 30.44 -18.42 -15.94
CA GLU A 34 30.02 -19.03 -14.69
C GLU A 34 28.51 -18.83 -14.46
N LEU A 35 27.86 -19.79 -13.81
CA LEU A 35 26.46 -19.71 -13.40
C LEU A 35 26.33 -20.19 -11.95
N ALA A 36 25.69 -19.38 -11.13
CA ALA A 36 25.38 -19.74 -9.75
C ALA A 36 23.88 -19.56 -9.48
N ILE A 37 23.26 -20.53 -8.82
CA ILE A 37 21.88 -20.49 -8.36
C ILE A 37 21.87 -20.40 -6.84
N TYR A 38 21.10 -19.47 -6.29
CA TYR A 38 21.02 -19.20 -4.85
C TYR A 38 19.62 -19.44 -4.31
N ASP A 39 19.52 -20.02 -3.12
CA ASP A 39 18.27 -20.03 -2.32
C ASP A 39 18.08 -18.66 -1.68
N THR A 40 17.09 -17.94 -2.10
CA THR A 40 16.81 -16.56 -1.64
C THR A 40 15.79 -16.47 -0.53
N ARG A 41 15.33 -17.60 0.00
CA ARG A 41 14.51 -17.66 1.22
C ARG A 41 15.37 -17.43 2.48
N ILE A 42 16.69 -17.57 2.36
CA ILE A 42 17.65 -17.28 3.42
C ILE A 42 17.99 -15.78 3.37
N LYS A 43 17.70 -15.07 4.47
CA LYS A 43 17.98 -13.63 4.57
C LYS A 43 19.46 -13.34 4.29
N PRO A 44 19.77 -12.46 3.33
CA PRO A 44 21.15 -12.06 3.07
C PRO A 44 21.70 -11.20 4.20
N THR A 45 22.98 -11.33 4.49
CA THR A 45 23.70 -10.53 5.50
C THR A 45 25.03 -10.01 4.94
N PRO A 46 25.55 -8.88 5.44
CA PRO A 46 26.86 -8.33 4.99
C PRO A 46 28.06 -9.25 5.23
N LYS A 47 27.89 -10.30 6.04
CA LYS A 47 28.94 -11.27 6.37
C LYS A 47 28.91 -12.51 5.47
N ASP A 48 27.95 -12.59 4.55
CA ASP A 48 27.81 -13.73 3.67
C ASP A 48 28.97 -13.84 2.67
N THR A 49 29.34 -15.06 2.36
CA THR A 49 30.34 -15.37 1.33
C THR A 49 29.66 -15.66 0.01
N ALA A 50 30.42 -15.76 -1.09
CA ALA A 50 29.90 -16.16 -2.40
C ALA A 50 29.23 -17.55 -2.38
N ALA A 51 29.62 -18.43 -1.48
CA ALA A 51 29.03 -19.77 -1.33
C ALA A 51 27.79 -19.80 -0.42
N THR A 52 27.47 -18.71 0.31
CA THR A 52 26.34 -18.68 1.22
C THR A 52 25.03 -18.81 0.46
N ALA A 53 24.19 -19.77 0.84
CA ALA A 53 22.91 -20.09 0.21
C ALA A 53 23.01 -20.50 -1.28
N ARG A 54 24.21 -20.79 -1.81
CA ARG A 54 24.40 -21.27 -3.17
C ARG A 54 23.92 -22.72 -3.28
N ILE A 55 22.97 -22.97 -4.19
CA ILE A 55 22.39 -24.30 -4.45
C ILE A 55 23.22 -25.03 -5.51
N GLU A 56 23.62 -24.31 -6.56
CA GLU A 56 24.31 -24.87 -7.71
C GLU A 56 25.34 -23.86 -8.23
N TYR A 57 26.44 -24.40 -8.75
CA TYR A 57 27.49 -23.62 -9.39
C TYR A 57 28.08 -24.42 -10.56
N LEU A 58 28.06 -23.82 -11.74
CA LEU A 58 28.55 -24.42 -12.98
C LEU A 58 29.48 -23.45 -13.68
N THR A 59 30.54 -24.04 -14.30
CA THR A 59 31.43 -23.37 -15.22
C THR A 59 31.08 -23.72 -16.66
N LEU A 60 31.51 -22.93 -17.62
CA LEU A 60 31.14 -23.05 -19.05
C LEU A 60 31.33 -24.46 -19.59
N ASP A 61 32.42 -25.15 -19.21
CA ASP A 61 32.74 -26.52 -19.60
C ASP A 61 31.72 -27.56 -19.14
N LYS A 62 30.92 -27.24 -18.14
CA LYS A 62 29.88 -28.10 -17.55
C LYS A 62 28.48 -27.87 -18.15
N TYR A 63 28.23 -26.73 -18.80
CA TYR A 63 26.89 -26.36 -19.29
C TYR A 63 26.29 -27.40 -20.22
N VAL A 64 27.08 -27.92 -21.15
CA VAL A 64 26.58 -28.91 -22.15
C VAL A 64 26.08 -30.17 -21.43
N ASN A 65 26.83 -30.67 -20.46
CA ASN A 65 26.49 -31.89 -19.72
C ASN A 65 25.32 -31.69 -18.75
N HIS A 66 25.03 -30.44 -18.31
CA HIS A 66 23.97 -30.10 -17.39
C HIS A 66 22.81 -29.36 -18.06
N PHE A 67 22.85 -29.21 -19.40
CA PHE A 67 21.86 -28.40 -20.11
C PHE A 67 20.43 -28.89 -19.91
N GLU A 68 20.20 -30.20 -20.03
CA GLU A 68 18.86 -30.77 -19.85
C GLU A 68 18.33 -30.59 -18.43
N ASP A 69 19.18 -30.71 -17.42
CA ASP A 69 18.83 -30.47 -16.03
C ASP A 69 18.50 -29.00 -15.79
N LEU A 70 19.32 -28.07 -16.27
CA LEU A 70 19.06 -26.63 -16.18
C LEU A 70 17.78 -26.27 -16.94
N PHE A 71 17.58 -26.78 -18.14
CA PHE A 71 16.37 -26.52 -18.93
C PHE A 71 15.12 -26.96 -18.20
N ASN A 72 15.12 -28.15 -17.62
CA ASN A 72 13.98 -28.66 -16.84
C ASN A 72 13.72 -27.90 -15.53
N LYS A 73 14.72 -27.20 -14.98
CA LYS A 73 14.59 -26.45 -13.71
C LYS A 73 14.21 -24.99 -13.91
N ILE A 74 14.79 -24.30 -14.89
CA ILE A 74 14.77 -22.84 -14.99
C ILE A 74 14.34 -22.28 -16.35
N SER A 75 14.00 -23.11 -17.33
CA SER A 75 13.48 -22.64 -18.61
C SER A 75 12.10 -22.01 -18.47
N TRP A 76 11.70 -21.22 -19.46
CA TRP A 76 10.34 -20.72 -19.56
C TRP A 76 9.31 -21.85 -19.49
N ASP A 77 9.53 -22.94 -20.22
CA ASP A 77 8.65 -24.12 -20.21
C ASP A 77 8.57 -24.76 -18.82
N ALA A 78 9.67 -24.80 -18.08
CA ALA A 78 9.69 -25.32 -16.71
C ALA A 78 8.84 -24.45 -15.75
N VAL A 79 8.85 -23.14 -15.93
CA VAL A 79 8.04 -22.20 -15.15
C VAL A 79 6.56 -22.31 -15.53
N ASP A 80 6.25 -22.27 -16.84
CA ASP A 80 4.88 -22.30 -17.36
C ASP A 80 4.15 -23.62 -17.04
N LEU A 81 4.86 -24.74 -17.13
CA LEU A 81 4.35 -26.07 -16.78
C LEU A 81 4.35 -26.38 -15.27
N GLY A 82 4.76 -25.43 -14.44
CA GLY A 82 4.82 -25.59 -12.99
C GLY A 82 5.94 -26.53 -12.48
N LYS A 83 6.84 -27.02 -13.34
CA LYS A 83 7.98 -27.86 -12.93
C LYS A 83 8.94 -27.12 -12.01
N PHE A 84 9.16 -25.82 -12.26
CA PHE A 84 9.94 -24.92 -11.42
C PHE A 84 9.52 -25.02 -9.93
N ASN A 85 8.22 -24.98 -9.67
CA ASN A 85 7.68 -25.06 -8.33
C ASN A 85 8.01 -26.41 -7.65
N THR A 86 8.04 -27.49 -8.40
CA THR A 86 8.41 -28.81 -7.88
C THR A 86 9.85 -28.85 -7.37
N TYR A 87 10.78 -28.14 -8.02
CA TYR A 87 12.18 -28.09 -7.59
C TYR A 87 12.44 -27.10 -6.44
N TYR A 88 11.73 -25.95 -6.43
CA TYR A 88 12.10 -24.84 -5.58
C TYR A 88 11.06 -24.45 -4.51
N GLU A 89 9.77 -24.79 -4.68
CA GLU A 89 8.72 -24.47 -3.70
C GLU A 89 8.48 -25.57 -2.63
N THR A 90 8.88 -26.79 -2.87
CA THR A 90 8.59 -27.94 -1.99
C THR A 90 9.24 -27.92 -0.62
N ALA A 91 10.08 -26.95 -0.31
CA ALA A 91 10.69 -26.81 1.01
C ALA A 91 9.89 -25.86 1.92
N LYS A 92 8.60 -26.09 2.15
CA LYS A 92 7.79 -25.39 3.17
C LYS A 92 8.31 -25.53 4.61
N GLU A 93 9.33 -26.32 4.85
CA GLU A 93 9.78 -26.71 6.18
C GLU A 93 11.21 -26.24 6.53
N LYS A 94 11.88 -25.41 5.74
CA LYS A 94 13.16 -24.88 6.21
C LYS A 94 12.92 -23.81 7.27
N ARG A 95 13.04 -24.21 8.54
CA ARG A 95 13.07 -23.35 9.72
C ARG A 95 14.12 -22.24 9.51
N GLY A 96 13.71 -20.99 9.63
CA GLY A 96 14.59 -19.82 9.60
C GLY A 96 14.21 -18.71 8.63
N THR A 97 13.14 -18.87 7.86
CA THR A 97 12.60 -17.80 7.01
C THR A 97 11.59 -16.97 7.79
N ALA A 98 12.07 -15.97 8.53
CA ALA A 98 11.19 -14.83 8.77
C ALA A 98 10.76 -14.34 7.40
N THR A 99 9.46 -14.23 7.16
CA THR A 99 9.00 -13.70 5.88
C THR A 99 9.47 -12.26 5.79
N VAL A 100 9.89 -11.81 4.61
CA VAL A 100 10.27 -10.41 4.32
C VAL A 100 9.29 -9.42 4.97
N ASP A 101 8.00 -9.76 4.94
CA ASP A 101 6.93 -8.95 5.54
C ASP A 101 7.09 -8.76 7.05
N ASN A 102 7.42 -9.82 7.78
CA ASN A 102 7.57 -9.73 9.23
C ASN A 102 8.82 -8.94 9.62
N ASP A 103 9.90 -9.08 8.87
CA ASP A 103 11.15 -8.36 9.13
C ASP A 103 10.98 -6.86 8.86
N ILE A 104 10.37 -6.48 7.72
CA ILE A 104 10.10 -5.07 7.40
C ILE A 104 9.09 -4.48 8.38
N LEU A 105 8.04 -5.24 8.73
CA LEU A 105 7.08 -4.81 9.76
C LEU A 105 7.76 -4.51 11.08
N GLN A 106 8.64 -5.42 11.56
CA GLN A 106 9.36 -5.23 12.81
C GLN A 106 10.25 -3.99 12.76
N MET A 107 10.94 -3.77 11.65
CA MET A 107 11.77 -2.59 11.44
C MET A 107 10.95 -1.29 11.51
N ILE A 108 9.80 -1.24 10.86
CA ILE A 108 8.89 -0.08 10.89
C ILE A 108 8.31 0.12 12.30
N GLU A 109 7.97 -0.95 13.02
CA GLU A 109 7.48 -0.87 14.40
C GLU A 109 8.56 -0.34 15.37
N ASP A 110 9.80 -0.75 15.19
CA ASP A 110 10.93 -0.25 15.98
C ASP A 110 11.15 1.25 15.75
N TRP A 111 11.08 1.72 14.50
CA TRP A 111 11.14 3.15 14.17
C TRP A 111 9.97 3.93 14.77
N ARG A 112 8.76 3.35 14.69
CA ARG A 112 7.56 3.94 15.28
C ARG A 112 7.72 4.18 16.77
N LEU A 113 8.21 3.17 17.48
CA LEU A 113 8.41 3.26 18.93
C LEU A 113 9.52 4.26 19.27
N LEU A 114 10.62 4.26 18.51
CA LEU A 114 11.75 5.18 18.71
C LEU A 114 11.30 6.63 18.51
N LEU A 115 10.62 6.90 17.39
CA LEU A 115 10.14 8.23 17.05
C LEU A 115 9.06 8.72 18.03
N ALA A 116 8.13 7.83 18.41
CA ALA A 116 7.09 8.15 19.39
C ALA A 116 7.64 8.52 20.76
N LYS A 117 8.67 7.81 21.25
CA LYS A 117 9.35 8.11 22.51
C LYS A 117 10.00 9.49 22.49
N ASP A 118 10.70 9.79 21.40
CA ASP A 118 11.40 11.07 21.26
C ASP A 118 10.43 12.23 21.16
N ILE A 119 9.38 12.12 20.30
CA ILE A 119 8.37 13.18 20.17
C ILE A 119 7.64 13.40 21.49
N ALA A 120 7.21 12.34 22.19
CA ALA A 120 6.49 12.46 23.47
C ALA A 120 7.35 13.11 24.58
N LEU A 121 8.69 12.91 24.51
CA LEU A 121 9.62 13.50 25.47
C LEU A 121 9.81 15.01 25.26
N HIS A 122 9.83 15.47 24.01
CA HIS A 122 10.18 16.85 23.66
C HIS A 122 8.98 17.73 23.32
N ASN A 123 7.75 17.15 23.27
CA ASN A 123 6.52 17.87 22.93
C ASN A 123 5.40 17.55 23.92
N ASN A 124 5.45 18.14 25.11
CA ASN A 124 4.59 17.82 26.26
C ASN A 124 3.09 18.07 26.03
N GLU A 125 2.73 18.87 25.04
CA GLU A 125 1.34 19.28 24.74
C GLU A 125 0.65 18.35 23.72
N ILE A 126 1.41 17.40 23.11
CA ILE A 126 0.86 16.49 22.10
C ILE A 126 -0.02 15.43 22.76
N ASP A 127 -1.21 15.20 22.20
CA ASP A 127 -2.08 14.10 22.61
C ASP A 127 -1.74 12.79 21.88
N GLU A 128 -2.26 11.66 22.34
CA GLU A 128 -2.01 10.32 21.75
C GLU A 128 -2.44 10.23 20.29
N PHE A 129 -3.52 10.90 19.92
CA PHE A 129 -4.06 10.89 18.56
C PHE A 129 -3.11 11.63 17.59
N ASN A 130 -2.73 12.86 17.95
CA ASN A 130 -1.81 13.67 17.16
C ASN A 130 -0.42 13.05 17.13
N LEU A 131 0.07 12.47 18.24
CA LEU A 131 1.34 11.74 18.29
C LEU A 131 1.32 10.57 17.29
N THR A 132 0.27 9.75 17.32
CA THR A 132 0.13 8.62 16.41
C THR A 132 0.11 9.07 14.96
N GLY A 133 -0.64 10.13 14.62
CA GLY A 133 -0.72 10.70 13.29
C GLY A 133 0.60 11.31 12.81
N CYS A 134 1.31 12.04 13.66
CA CYS A 134 2.61 12.63 13.31
C CYS A 134 3.67 11.58 13.05
N VAL A 135 3.78 10.58 13.91
CA VAL A 135 4.72 9.46 13.75
C VAL A 135 4.47 8.73 12.43
N GLN A 136 3.19 8.44 12.12
CA GLN A 136 2.81 7.79 10.87
C GLN A 136 3.25 8.62 9.67
N LYS A 137 2.86 9.88 9.60
CA LYS A 137 3.18 10.76 8.47
C LYS A 137 4.67 10.93 8.24
N ILE A 138 5.47 11.00 9.29
CA ILE A 138 6.94 11.11 9.16
C ILE A 138 7.51 9.83 8.54
N ILE A 139 7.10 8.65 9.03
CA ILE A 139 7.55 7.36 8.50
C ILE A 139 7.13 7.20 7.05
N ASP A 140 5.88 7.53 6.71
CA ASP A 140 5.35 7.43 5.34
C ASP A 140 6.12 8.32 4.36
N ARG A 141 6.43 9.56 4.75
CA ARG A 141 7.23 10.49 3.96
C ARG A 141 8.65 9.99 3.73
N ILE A 142 9.29 9.48 4.76
CA ILE A 142 10.65 8.94 4.68
C ILE A 142 10.67 7.69 3.79
N LEU A 143 9.73 6.74 3.99
CA LEU A 143 9.63 5.53 3.18
C LEU A 143 9.31 5.85 1.71
N PHE A 144 8.39 6.78 1.45
CA PHE A 144 8.09 7.21 0.07
C PHE A 144 9.34 7.74 -0.63
N LEU A 145 10.08 8.65 0.01
CA LEU A 145 11.30 9.21 -0.56
C LEU A 145 12.37 8.13 -0.77
N ARG A 146 12.53 7.19 0.16
CA ARG A 146 13.47 6.08 0.03
C ARG A 146 13.13 5.17 -1.15
N ILE A 147 11.83 4.86 -1.32
CA ILE A 147 11.35 4.08 -2.47
C ILE A 147 11.55 4.85 -3.78
N ALA A 148 11.31 6.16 -3.76
CA ALA A 148 11.53 7.02 -4.93
C ALA A 148 13.01 7.10 -5.32
N GLU A 149 13.95 7.09 -4.36
CA GLU A 149 15.38 6.98 -4.61
C GLU A 149 15.75 5.66 -5.27
N ASP A 150 15.32 4.52 -4.70
CA ASP A 150 15.62 3.19 -5.24
C ASP A 150 14.98 2.97 -6.62
N LYS A 151 13.85 3.61 -6.89
CA LYS A 151 13.22 3.63 -8.23
C LYS A 151 13.87 4.65 -9.18
N GLU A 152 14.95 5.32 -8.80
CA GLU A 152 15.64 6.36 -9.59
C GLU A 152 14.75 7.55 -9.99
N ILE A 153 13.66 7.81 -9.27
CA ILE A 153 12.77 8.98 -9.43
C ILE A 153 13.37 10.19 -8.70
N GLU A 154 13.99 9.93 -7.55
CA GLU A 154 14.82 10.87 -6.81
C GLU A 154 16.31 10.54 -6.96
N GLU A 155 17.17 11.49 -6.63
CA GLU A 155 18.60 11.25 -6.57
C GLU A 155 18.91 10.25 -5.42
N LEU A 156 19.83 9.34 -5.68
CA LEU A 156 20.31 8.42 -4.65
C LEU A 156 20.87 9.17 -3.45
N PHE A 157 20.59 8.63 -2.27
CA PHE A 157 21.05 9.18 -0.99
C PHE A 157 20.49 10.58 -0.64
N THR A 158 19.35 10.98 -1.21
CA THR A 158 18.70 12.27 -0.92
C THR A 158 18.41 12.45 0.56
N LEU A 159 17.91 11.39 1.25
CA LEU A 159 17.67 11.40 2.69
C LEU A 159 18.99 11.44 3.50
N GLN A 160 19.99 10.62 3.15
CA GLN A 160 21.29 10.61 3.85
C GLN A 160 22.03 11.94 3.71
N LYS A 161 21.94 12.59 2.55
CA LYS A 161 22.52 13.94 2.34
C LYS A 161 21.96 14.98 3.32
N GLN A 162 20.76 14.77 3.88
CA GLN A 162 20.22 15.69 4.89
C GLN A 162 20.95 15.56 6.23
N ILE A 163 21.44 14.35 6.58
CA ILE A 163 22.25 14.11 7.78
C ILE A 163 23.59 14.85 7.65
N GLU A 164 24.23 14.76 6.48
CA GLU A 164 25.55 15.37 6.24
C GLU A 164 25.52 16.91 6.20
N LYS A 165 24.40 17.50 5.77
CA LYS A 165 24.21 18.97 5.69
C LYS A 165 24.06 19.66 7.04
N GLY A 166 23.82 18.89 8.13
CA GLY A 166 23.49 19.43 9.44
C GLY A 166 24.69 19.64 10.35
N ARG A 167 24.81 20.85 10.93
CA ARG A 167 25.34 20.99 12.29
C ARG A 167 24.26 20.43 13.24
N SER A 168 24.64 19.85 14.40
CA SER A 168 23.71 19.31 15.39
C SER A 168 22.45 20.18 15.57
N ASP A 169 21.29 19.55 15.68
CA ASP A 169 19.96 20.12 16.02
C ASP A 169 19.14 20.70 14.84
N TYR A 170 19.46 20.39 13.56
CA TYR A 170 18.72 20.91 12.41
C TYR A 170 18.24 19.86 11.40
N LEU A 171 18.41 18.56 11.68
CA LEU A 171 18.04 17.51 10.72
C LEU A 171 16.53 17.53 10.40
N TYR A 172 15.68 17.72 11.42
CA TYR A 172 14.25 17.79 11.19
C TYR A 172 13.85 19.00 10.34
N ASP A 173 14.49 20.14 10.52
CA ASP A 173 14.25 21.33 9.69
C ASP A 173 14.67 21.11 8.22
N ASN A 174 15.77 20.39 8.00
CA ASN A 174 16.18 19.99 6.67
C ASN A 174 15.20 19.01 6.03
N LEU A 175 14.68 18.05 6.80
CA LEU A 175 13.65 17.13 6.33
C LEU A 175 12.33 17.86 6.02
N LYS A 176 11.90 18.83 6.82
CA LYS A 176 10.72 19.66 6.51
C LYS A 176 10.87 20.35 5.15
N LYS A 177 12.01 20.98 4.88
CA LYS A 177 12.31 21.58 3.56
C LYS A 177 12.29 20.57 2.43
N LEU A 178 12.82 19.38 2.67
CA LEU A 178 12.77 18.28 1.69
C LEU A 178 11.33 17.81 1.45
N PHE A 179 10.52 17.71 2.49
CA PHE A 179 9.10 17.37 2.38
C PHE A 179 8.30 18.44 1.64
N ASP A 180 8.59 19.73 1.85
CA ASP A 180 7.97 20.83 1.11
C ASP A 180 8.32 20.77 -0.40
N LEU A 181 9.58 20.48 -0.73
CA LEU A 181 10.01 20.26 -2.11
C LEU A 181 9.32 19.03 -2.74
N ALA A 182 9.22 17.94 -1.98
CA ALA A 182 8.49 16.75 -2.41
C ALA A 182 7.00 17.05 -2.59
N GLY A 183 6.39 17.84 -1.72
CA GLY A 183 5.01 18.32 -1.85
C GLY A 183 4.77 19.09 -3.13
N ALA A 184 5.68 20.01 -3.48
CA ALA A 184 5.61 20.76 -4.71
C ALA A 184 5.76 19.87 -5.96
N LYS A 185 6.62 18.84 -5.89
CA LYS A 185 6.90 17.90 -7.00
C LYS A 185 5.78 16.87 -7.18
N TYR A 186 5.31 16.26 -6.10
CA TYR A 186 4.42 15.10 -6.17
C TYR A 186 2.94 15.44 -6.01
N ASN A 187 2.60 16.45 -5.24
CA ASN A 187 1.21 16.89 -4.96
C ASN A 187 0.26 15.81 -4.41
N ALA A 188 0.79 14.89 -3.64
CA ALA A 188 0.09 13.66 -3.30
C ALA A 188 -0.82 13.74 -2.06
N GLY A 189 -0.94 14.90 -1.42
CA GLY A 189 -1.55 15.00 -0.09
C GLY A 189 -0.62 14.49 1.03
N LEU A 190 0.22 13.49 0.74
CA LEU A 190 1.20 12.92 1.67
C LEU A 190 2.15 13.94 2.28
N PHE A 191 2.53 14.95 1.51
CA PHE A 191 3.45 16.03 1.93
C PHE A 191 2.74 17.34 2.26
N ASP A 192 1.41 17.35 2.35
CA ASP A 192 0.67 18.56 2.69
C ASP A 192 1.13 19.13 4.05
N SER A 193 1.12 20.45 4.13
CA SER A 193 1.50 21.14 5.37
C SER A 193 0.59 20.73 6.53
N ASP A 194 1.20 20.44 7.67
CA ASP A 194 0.52 20.05 8.89
C ASP A 194 1.08 20.86 10.05
N GLN A 195 0.21 21.61 10.71
CA GLN A 195 0.63 22.51 11.80
C GLN A 195 1.28 21.77 12.98
N PHE A 196 0.82 20.53 13.27
CA PHE A 196 1.41 19.71 14.33
C PHE A 196 2.81 19.24 13.94
N LEU A 197 2.98 18.70 12.71
CA LEU A 197 4.29 18.31 12.19
C LEU A 197 5.27 19.48 12.19
N ASN A 198 4.83 20.67 11.74
CA ASN A 198 5.71 21.82 11.64
C ASN A 198 6.22 22.31 13.01
N ALA A 199 5.44 22.10 14.07
CA ALA A 199 5.78 22.52 15.44
C ALA A 199 6.61 21.49 16.22
N LEU A 200 6.76 20.25 15.74
CA LEU A 200 7.47 19.20 16.45
C LEU A 200 8.95 19.51 16.68
N LYS A 201 9.43 19.08 17.83
CA LYS A 201 10.84 18.98 18.19
C LYS A 201 11.22 17.51 18.21
N ILE A 202 12.18 17.12 17.36
CA ILE A 202 12.68 15.74 17.21
C ILE A 202 14.19 15.79 17.21
N GLN A 203 14.83 14.89 17.98
CA GLN A 203 16.28 14.84 18.07
C GLN A 203 16.89 14.31 16.77
N ASP A 204 18.00 14.92 16.35
CA ASP A 204 18.77 14.51 15.18
C ASP A 204 19.24 13.05 15.26
N GLN A 205 19.59 12.58 16.46
CA GLN A 205 20.01 11.19 16.67
C GLN A 205 18.90 10.19 16.33
N THR A 206 17.65 10.48 16.71
CA THR A 206 16.49 9.64 16.41
C THR A 206 16.26 9.54 14.90
N LEU A 207 16.23 10.69 14.23
CA LEU A 207 16.03 10.73 12.77
C LEU A 207 17.19 10.12 12.00
N SER A 208 18.43 10.39 12.39
CA SER A 208 19.63 9.81 11.78
C SER A 208 19.64 8.29 11.89
N SER A 209 19.23 7.74 13.05
CA SER A 209 19.15 6.29 13.26
C SER A 209 18.11 5.67 12.32
N ILE A 210 16.94 6.29 12.14
CA ILE A 210 15.89 5.81 11.24
C ILE A 210 16.36 5.89 9.78
N ILE A 211 16.94 7.00 9.37
CA ILE A 211 17.39 7.19 7.99
C ILE A 211 18.53 6.21 7.68
N ASN A 212 19.53 6.07 8.52
CA ASN A 212 20.65 5.15 8.27
C ASN A 212 20.17 3.70 8.18
N ALA A 213 19.19 3.30 9.00
CA ALA A 213 18.60 1.96 8.96
C ALA A 213 17.83 1.66 7.65
N LEU A 214 17.71 2.62 6.72
CA LEU A 214 17.11 2.42 5.38
C LEU A 214 18.14 2.10 4.29
N TYR A 215 19.42 2.18 4.59
CA TYR A 215 20.48 2.00 3.59
C TYR A 215 21.39 0.82 3.97
N TYR A 216 22.00 0.24 2.97
CA TYR A 216 23.04 -0.76 3.16
C TYR A 216 24.26 -0.13 3.89
N PRO A 217 24.93 -0.81 4.85
CA PRO A 217 24.74 -2.24 5.21
C PRO A 217 23.68 -2.53 6.27
N GLU A 218 23.08 -1.56 6.92
CA GLU A 218 22.07 -1.77 7.97
C GLU A 218 20.77 -2.35 7.38
N CYS A 219 20.37 -1.91 6.19
CA CYS A 219 19.22 -2.42 5.46
C CYS A 219 19.60 -3.40 4.36
N GLN A 220 19.07 -4.61 4.43
CA GLN A 220 19.29 -5.63 3.41
C GLN A 220 18.24 -5.63 2.30
N TYR A 221 17.20 -4.78 2.42
CA TYR A 221 16.12 -4.70 1.44
C TYR A 221 16.48 -3.78 0.28
N GLU A 222 15.95 -4.14 -0.88
CA GLU A 222 15.99 -3.32 -2.09
C GLU A 222 14.56 -2.84 -2.36
N PHE A 223 14.26 -1.60 -2.01
CA PHE A 223 12.89 -1.07 -2.08
C PHE A 223 12.36 -0.93 -3.51
N SER A 224 13.23 -0.87 -4.51
CA SER A 224 12.82 -0.78 -5.93
C SER A 224 12.01 -2.00 -6.38
N VAL A 225 12.30 -3.17 -5.81
CA VAL A 225 11.71 -4.47 -6.20
C VAL A 225 10.68 -5.00 -5.21
N ILE A 226 10.43 -4.29 -4.09
CA ILE A 226 9.37 -4.69 -3.16
C ILE A 226 8.01 -4.41 -3.81
N PRO A 227 7.16 -5.44 -4.01
CA PRO A 227 5.80 -5.25 -4.50
C PRO A 227 4.98 -4.34 -3.59
N VAL A 228 4.15 -3.49 -4.19
CA VAL A 228 3.29 -2.55 -3.44
C VAL A 228 2.31 -3.28 -2.52
N GLU A 229 1.90 -4.48 -2.90
CA GLU A 229 1.02 -5.34 -2.12
C GLU A 229 1.68 -5.79 -0.80
N ILE A 230 2.99 -5.98 -0.79
CA ILE A 230 3.75 -6.28 0.44
C ILE A 230 3.74 -5.07 1.37
N LEU A 231 4.01 -3.89 0.85
CA LEU A 231 3.93 -2.67 1.65
C LEU A 231 2.52 -2.46 2.19
N GLY A 232 1.48 -2.69 1.38
CA GLY A 232 0.08 -2.66 1.81
C GLY A 232 -0.19 -3.61 2.99
N SER A 233 0.29 -4.86 2.94
CA SER A 233 0.10 -5.84 4.02
C SER A 233 0.84 -5.47 5.31
N ILE A 234 2.02 -4.88 5.19
CA ILE A 234 2.80 -4.38 6.33
C ILE A 234 2.05 -3.21 6.99
N TYR A 235 1.59 -2.27 6.17
CA TYR A 235 0.83 -1.13 6.66
C TYR A 235 -0.49 -1.51 7.30
N GLU A 236 -1.20 -2.50 6.79
CA GLU A 236 -2.45 -2.98 7.39
C GLU A 236 -2.23 -3.52 8.81
N ARG A 237 -1.17 -4.32 9.01
CA ARG A 237 -0.76 -4.76 10.36
C ARG A 237 -0.34 -3.60 11.24
N PHE A 238 0.36 -2.64 10.69
CA PHE A 238 0.77 -1.43 11.36
C PHE A 238 -0.43 -0.57 11.78
N LEU A 239 -1.43 -0.39 10.93
CA LEU A 239 -2.68 0.32 11.22
C LEU A 239 -3.50 -0.34 12.32
N GLY A 240 -3.30 -1.63 12.56
CA GLY A 240 -3.91 -2.37 13.66
C GLY A 240 -3.42 -1.96 15.07
N LYS A 241 -2.42 -1.09 15.16
CA LYS A 241 -1.79 -0.67 16.41
C LYS A 241 -1.87 0.85 16.61
N ILE A 242 -1.91 1.29 17.88
CA ILE A 242 -1.87 2.70 18.28
C ILE A 242 -0.78 2.95 19.29
N ILE A 243 -0.35 4.21 19.39
CA ILE A 243 0.57 4.68 20.43
C ILE A 243 -0.26 5.15 21.61
N ARG A 244 0.08 4.67 22.82
CA ARG A 244 -0.50 5.11 24.07
C ARG A 244 0.54 5.64 25.03
N PHE A 245 0.14 6.61 25.83
CA PHE A 245 0.96 7.06 26.94
C PHE A 245 0.89 6.07 28.09
N THR A 246 2.06 5.74 28.61
CA THR A 246 2.21 5.08 29.92
C THR A 246 2.29 6.14 31.02
N ARG A 247 2.42 5.71 32.30
CA ARG A 247 2.44 6.65 33.43
C ARG A 247 3.44 7.79 33.21
N LYS A 248 2.99 9.01 33.53
CA LYS A 248 3.82 10.22 33.50
C LYS A 248 5.03 10.05 34.43
N THR A 249 6.23 10.13 33.88
CA THR A 249 7.49 10.15 34.61
C THR A 249 7.94 11.59 34.84
N LYS A 250 8.99 11.81 35.67
CA LYS A 250 9.56 13.16 35.87
C LYS A 250 10.05 13.82 34.57
N ASN A 251 10.34 13.01 33.55
CA ASN A 251 10.94 13.43 32.29
C ASN A 251 9.97 13.35 31.08
N GLY A 252 8.64 13.34 31.31
CA GLY A 252 7.66 13.25 30.24
C GLY A 252 6.80 11.98 30.30
N HIS A 253 6.04 11.71 29.23
CA HIS A 253 5.25 10.49 29.11
C HIS A 253 6.07 9.35 28.54
N GLY A 254 6.04 8.18 29.21
CA GLY A 254 6.43 6.94 28.54
C GLY A 254 5.42 6.61 27.45
N VAL A 255 5.83 5.86 26.43
CA VAL A 255 4.95 5.42 25.33
C VAL A 255 5.05 3.92 25.13
N GLU A 256 3.95 3.33 24.76
CA GLU A 256 3.85 1.94 24.31
C GLU A 256 3.03 1.85 23.01
N VAL A 257 3.32 0.84 22.20
CA VAL A 257 2.54 0.53 21.01
C VAL A 257 1.66 -0.67 21.35
N ILE A 258 0.35 -0.49 21.25
CA ILE A 258 -0.63 -1.53 21.56
C ILE A 258 -1.54 -1.77 20.38
N GLU A 259 -2.13 -2.98 20.32
CA GLU A 259 -3.18 -3.27 19.33
C GLU A 259 -4.42 -2.40 19.59
N LYS A 260 -5.03 -1.89 18.52
CA LYS A 260 -6.33 -1.21 18.59
C LYS A 260 -7.34 -2.13 19.26
N PRO A 261 -8.16 -1.65 20.20
CA PRO A 261 -9.15 -2.48 20.88
C PRO A 261 -10.10 -3.21 19.92
N GLU A 262 -10.45 -2.55 18.80
CA GLU A 262 -11.31 -3.08 17.75
C GLU A 262 -10.62 -4.26 17.02
N VAL A 263 -9.36 -4.13 16.68
CA VAL A 263 -8.54 -5.16 16.03
C VAL A 263 -8.35 -6.37 16.95
N LYS A 264 -8.02 -6.11 18.21
CA LYS A 264 -7.88 -7.17 19.22
C LYS A 264 -9.18 -7.97 19.43
N LYS A 265 -10.33 -7.30 19.33
CA LYS A 265 -11.66 -7.94 19.42
C LYS A 265 -11.99 -8.79 18.20
N ALA A 266 -11.60 -8.33 17.01
CA ALA A 266 -11.83 -9.04 15.76
C ALA A 266 -10.90 -10.26 15.59
N GLY A 267 -9.93 -10.47 16.51
CA GLY A 267 -8.98 -11.58 16.42
C GLY A 267 -7.78 -11.29 15.51
N GLY A 268 -7.52 -10.02 15.23
CA GLY A 268 -6.40 -9.55 14.41
C GLY A 268 -6.82 -8.68 13.23
N VAL A 269 -5.84 -8.17 12.49
CA VAL A 269 -6.06 -7.49 11.21
C VAL A 269 -6.16 -8.56 10.13
N TYR A 270 -7.21 -8.55 9.33
CA TYR A 270 -7.42 -9.52 8.26
C TYR A 270 -6.94 -8.94 6.93
N TYR A 271 -5.68 -9.18 6.61
CA TYR A 271 -5.19 -8.93 5.25
C TYR A 271 -5.87 -9.86 4.26
N THR A 272 -6.41 -9.30 3.19
CA THR A 272 -6.99 -10.09 2.11
C THR A 272 -5.88 -10.58 1.18
N PRO A 273 -5.64 -11.90 1.08
CA PRO A 273 -4.62 -12.43 0.19
C PRO A 273 -4.80 -11.97 -1.26
N THR A 274 -3.70 -11.63 -1.92
CA THR A 274 -3.68 -11.06 -3.29
C THR A 274 -4.45 -11.93 -4.30
N TYR A 275 -4.39 -13.27 -4.19
CA TYR A 275 -5.13 -14.15 -5.09
C TYR A 275 -6.64 -14.04 -4.96
N ILE A 276 -7.15 -13.76 -3.73
CA ILE A 276 -8.58 -13.51 -3.49
C ILE A 276 -8.97 -12.15 -4.06
N VAL A 277 -8.14 -11.12 -3.84
CA VAL A 277 -8.37 -9.80 -4.45
C VAL A 277 -8.45 -9.91 -5.97
N LYS A 278 -7.49 -10.59 -6.60
CA LYS A 278 -7.47 -10.81 -8.06
C LYS A 278 -8.75 -11.52 -8.54
N TYR A 279 -9.15 -12.58 -7.84
CA TYR A 279 -10.37 -13.32 -8.19
C TYR A 279 -11.62 -12.44 -8.13
N ILE A 280 -11.79 -11.68 -7.03
CA ILE A 280 -12.95 -10.80 -6.86
C ILE A 280 -12.95 -9.70 -7.90
N VAL A 281 -11.82 -9.04 -8.13
CA VAL A 281 -11.68 -7.99 -9.16
C VAL A 281 -12.04 -8.53 -10.54
N GLN A 282 -11.54 -9.72 -10.90
CA GLN A 282 -11.87 -10.36 -12.18
C GLN A 282 -13.36 -10.68 -12.32
N GLN A 283 -14.00 -11.18 -11.25
CA GLN A 283 -15.42 -11.55 -11.28
C GLN A 283 -16.37 -10.35 -11.19
N THR A 284 -15.91 -9.16 -10.84
CA THR A 284 -16.70 -7.93 -10.74
C THR A 284 -16.29 -6.93 -11.79
N ILE A 285 -15.18 -6.24 -11.59
CA ILE A 285 -14.68 -5.21 -12.50
C ILE A 285 -14.41 -5.83 -13.89
N GLY A 286 -13.75 -6.99 -13.92
CA GLY A 286 -13.44 -7.69 -15.18
C GLY A 286 -14.69 -7.95 -16.02
N LYS A 287 -15.74 -8.49 -15.41
CA LYS A 287 -17.04 -8.71 -16.11
C LYS A 287 -17.73 -7.41 -16.52
N LYS A 288 -17.61 -6.36 -15.71
CA LYS A 288 -18.24 -5.07 -16.00
C LYS A 288 -17.60 -4.34 -17.17
N ILE A 289 -16.28 -4.52 -17.37
CA ILE A 289 -15.53 -3.84 -18.44
C ILE A 289 -15.27 -4.71 -19.67
N GLU A 290 -15.67 -5.99 -19.64
CA GLU A 290 -15.49 -6.92 -20.74
C GLU A 290 -16.03 -6.35 -22.06
N GLY A 291 -15.18 -6.32 -23.10
CA GLY A 291 -15.50 -5.80 -24.42
C GLY A 291 -15.63 -4.27 -24.52
N LYS A 292 -15.36 -3.53 -23.43
CA LYS A 292 -15.45 -2.05 -23.44
C LYS A 292 -14.14 -1.40 -23.86
N THR A 293 -14.27 -0.27 -24.50
CA THR A 293 -13.13 0.58 -24.86
C THR A 293 -12.60 1.37 -23.67
N PRO A 294 -11.32 1.78 -23.64
CA PRO A 294 -10.76 2.69 -22.66
C PRO A 294 -11.55 4.00 -22.48
N ALA A 295 -12.21 4.47 -23.53
CA ALA A 295 -13.05 5.66 -23.48
C ALA A 295 -14.34 5.43 -22.67
N GLU A 296 -15.01 4.29 -22.87
CA GLU A 296 -16.19 3.90 -22.10
C GLU A 296 -15.83 3.64 -20.63
N ILE A 297 -14.73 2.96 -20.38
CA ILE A 297 -14.23 2.69 -19.01
C ILE A 297 -13.91 3.99 -18.28
N SER A 298 -13.45 5.02 -18.96
CA SER A 298 -13.09 6.30 -18.32
C SER A 298 -14.26 6.98 -17.59
N SER A 299 -15.49 6.65 -17.93
CA SER A 299 -16.71 7.14 -17.27
C SER A 299 -17.17 6.25 -16.10
N MET A 300 -16.56 5.09 -15.90
CA MET A 300 -16.93 4.15 -14.84
C MET A 300 -16.27 4.50 -13.51
N ARG A 301 -16.93 4.15 -12.40
CA ARG A 301 -16.51 4.46 -11.03
C ARG A 301 -16.55 3.18 -10.18
N PHE A 302 -15.42 2.84 -9.58
CA PHE A 302 -15.23 1.63 -8.77
C PHE A 302 -14.94 2.04 -7.33
N LEU A 303 -15.69 1.51 -6.37
CA LEU A 303 -15.68 1.92 -4.98
C LEU A 303 -15.30 0.75 -4.06
N ASP A 304 -14.46 1.05 -3.06
CA ASP A 304 -14.34 0.26 -1.83
C ASP A 304 -14.78 1.14 -0.64
N PRO A 305 -15.94 0.85 0.00
CA PRO A 305 -16.48 1.68 1.08
C PRO A 305 -15.83 1.43 2.45
N ALA A 306 -14.87 0.50 2.56
CA ALA A 306 -14.08 0.17 3.74
C ALA A 306 -12.66 -0.21 3.33
N CYS A 307 -11.98 0.72 2.65
CA CYS A 307 -10.83 0.39 1.83
C CYS A 307 -9.56 -0.01 2.61
N GLY A 308 -9.49 0.24 3.92
CA GLY A 308 -8.34 -0.11 4.74
C GLY A 308 -7.03 0.41 4.16
N SER A 309 -6.06 -0.47 3.95
CA SER A 309 -4.77 -0.20 3.30
C SER A 309 -4.84 -0.07 1.77
N GLY A 310 -6.03 -0.23 1.18
CA GLY A 310 -6.26 -0.10 -0.26
C GLY A 310 -6.02 -1.35 -1.09
N SER A 311 -5.93 -2.53 -0.49
CA SER A 311 -5.63 -3.79 -1.20
C SER A 311 -6.54 -4.05 -2.40
N PHE A 312 -7.85 -3.87 -2.26
CA PHE A 312 -8.81 -4.01 -3.37
C PHE A 312 -8.66 -2.90 -4.42
N LEU A 313 -8.41 -1.68 -3.99
CA LEU A 313 -8.24 -0.54 -4.91
C LEU A 313 -6.94 -0.68 -5.72
N VAL A 314 -5.85 -1.11 -5.11
CA VAL A 314 -4.58 -1.42 -5.81
C VAL A 314 -4.77 -2.56 -6.80
N GLY A 315 -5.47 -3.64 -6.40
CA GLY A 315 -5.79 -4.76 -7.28
C GLY A 315 -6.68 -4.37 -8.46
N THR A 316 -7.70 -3.53 -8.22
CA THR A 316 -8.55 -2.96 -9.28
C THR A 316 -7.75 -2.07 -10.22
N TYR A 317 -6.91 -1.21 -9.68
CA TYR A 317 -6.08 -0.32 -10.47
C TYR A 317 -5.11 -1.11 -11.36
N GLN A 318 -4.45 -2.15 -10.81
CA GLN A 318 -3.59 -3.04 -11.61
C GLN A 318 -4.37 -3.70 -12.75
N TYR A 319 -5.57 -4.25 -12.46
CA TYR A 319 -6.39 -4.89 -13.47
C TYR A 319 -6.76 -3.93 -14.61
N LEU A 320 -7.10 -2.68 -14.28
CA LEU A 320 -7.40 -1.66 -15.28
C LEU A 320 -6.16 -1.27 -16.09
N LEU A 321 -4.98 -1.18 -15.47
CA LEU A 321 -3.73 -0.89 -16.19
C LEU A 321 -3.43 -1.99 -17.22
N ASP A 322 -3.55 -3.26 -16.81
CA ASP A 322 -3.31 -4.41 -17.69
C ASP A 322 -4.32 -4.41 -18.85
N TYR A 323 -5.62 -4.28 -18.55
CA TYR A 323 -6.67 -4.22 -19.57
C TYR A 323 -6.46 -3.10 -20.59
N HIS A 324 -6.10 -1.89 -20.16
CA HIS A 324 -5.87 -0.78 -21.07
C HIS A 324 -4.64 -1.00 -21.95
N LEU A 325 -3.57 -1.55 -21.37
CA LEU A 325 -2.35 -1.86 -22.13
C LEU A 325 -2.63 -2.90 -23.20
N ASP A 326 -3.29 -4.00 -22.84
CA ASP A 326 -3.67 -5.07 -23.76
C ASP A 326 -4.57 -4.55 -24.88
N TYR A 327 -5.60 -3.76 -24.51
CA TYR A 327 -6.49 -3.13 -25.48
C TYR A 327 -5.74 -2.27 -26.50
N TYR A 328 -4.82 -1.41 -26.05
CA TYR A 328 -4.04 -0.55 -26.94
C TYR A 328 -3.10 -1.34 -27.84
N GLN A 329 -2.53 -2.42 -27.36
CA GLN A 329 -1.66 -3.27 -28.17
C GLN A 329 -2.43 -4.04 -29.24
N GLU A 330 -3.61 -4.55 -28.92
CA GLU A 330 -4.41 -5.37 -29.83
C GLU A 330 -5.20 -4.56 -30.87
N HIS A 331 -5.71 -3.38 -30.50
CA HIS A 331 -6.68 -2.68 -31.34
C HIS A 331 -6.18 -1.36 -31.92
N ASN A 332 -5.34 -0.60 -31.22
CA ASN A 332 -5.03 0.78 -31.58
C ASN A 332 -3.58 1.17 -31.33
N LEU A 333 -2.61 0.29 -31.57
CA LEU A 333 -1.20 0.49 -31.20
C LEU A 333 -0.63 1.83 -31.69
N SER A 334 -0.71 2.07 -33.01
CA SER A 334 -0.14 3.29 -33.64
C SER A 334 -0.79 4.58 -33.16
N GLU A 335 -2.10 4.57 -32.94
CA GLU A 335 -2.83 5.74 -32.46
C GLU A 335 -2.57 5.99 -30.98
N ALA A 336 -2.49 4.95 -30.17
CA ALA A 336 -2.16 5.04 -28.74
C ALA A 336 -0.75 5.58 -28.51
N GLU A 337 0.22 5.19 -29.34
CA GLU A 337 1.58 5.71 -29.31
C GLU A 337 1.63 7.18 -29.76
N LYS A 338 0.98 7.53 -30.87
CA LYS A 338 0.84 8.91 -31.36
C LYS A 338 0.23 9.86 -30.34
N THR A 339 -0.81 9.39 -29.64
CA THR A 339 -1.53 10.18 -28.64
C THR A 339 -0.84 10.16 -27.27
N GLY A 340 0.30 9.46 -27.13
CA GLY A 340 1.09 9.40 -25.91
C GLY A 340 0.45 8.60 -24.77
N LYS A 341 -0.51 7.71 -25.07
CA LYS A 341 -1.12 6.80 -24.07
C LYS A 341 -0.20 5.66 -23.70
N ILE A 342 0.57 5.18 -24.68
CA ILE A 342 1.59 4.15 -24.50
C ILE A 342 2.91 4.62 -25.11
N TYR A 343 4.00 4.00 -24.67
CA TYR A 343 5.32 4.19 -25.24
C TYR A 343 6.08 2.86 -25.28
N LYS A 344 7.04 2.74 -26.18
CA LYS A 344 7.92 1.58 -26.26
C LYS A 344 9.15 1.81 -25.40
N ASP A 345 9.34 0.97 -24.38
CA ASP A 345 10.54 1.02 -23.55
C ASP A 345 11.77 0.62 -24.37
N SER A 346 12.76 1.50 -24.43
CA SER A 346 13.95 1.31 -25.27
C SER A 346 14.83 0.12 -24.87
N ARG A 347 14.75 -0.33 -23.63
CA ARG A 347 15.55 -1.44 -23.09
C ARG A 347 14.85 -2.79 -23.23
N THR A 348 13.61 -2.86 -22.76
CA THR A 348 12.84 -4.11 -22.79
C THR A 348 12.16 -4.35 -24.12
N GLN A 349 12.09 -3.32 -25.00
CA GLN A 349 11.37 -3.34 -26.26
C GLN A 349 9.87 -3.66 -26.11
N THR A 350 9.33 -3.60 -24.89
CA THR A 350 7.91 -3.80 -24.57
C THR A 350 7.18 -2.46 -24.51
N TYR A 351 5.88 -2.51 -24.78
CA TYR A 351 5.02 -1.33 -24.61
C TYR A 351 4.60 -1.17 -23.16
N LYS A 352 4.48 0.10 -22.73
CA LYS A 352 4.03 0.48 -21.41
C LYS A 352 3.03 1.62 -21.50
N LEU A 353 2.10 1.71 -20.54
CA LEU A 353 1.24 2.88 -20.38
C LEU A 353 2.06 4.09 -19.95
N SER A 354 1.74 5.25 -20.49
CA SER A 354 2.35 6.51 -20.02
C SER A 354 1.87 6.86 -18.60
N VAL A 355 2.67 7.63 -17.88
CA VAL A 355 2.30 8.13 -16.53
C VAL A 355 0.99 8.91 -16.58
N GLU A 356 0.76 9.68 -17.65
CA GLU A 356 -0.47 10.44 -17.84
C GLU A 356 -1.69 9.53 -17.98
N GLU A 357 -1.59 8.44 -18.75
CA GLU A 357 -2.67 7.48 -18.90
C GLU A 357 -2.94 6.72 -17.60
N LYS A 358 -1.88 6.29 -16.88
CA LYS A 358 -2.00 5.69 -15.56
C LYS A 358 -2.71 6.65 -14.58
N ARG A 359 -2.33 7.94 -14.58
CA ARG A 359 -2.97 8.97 -13.76
C ARG A 359 -4.45 9.11 -14.10
N ARG A 360 -4.80 9.16 -15.39
CA ARG A 360 -6.18 9.26 -15.86
C ARG A 360 -7.04 8.12 -15.36
N ILE A 361 -6.54 6.88 -15.48
CA ILE A 361 -7.22 5.67 -14.99
C ILE A 361 -7.40 5.77 -13.46
N LEU A 362 -6.36 6.15 -12.73
CA LEU A 362 -6.42 6.26 -11.27
C LEU A 362 -7.48 7.26 -10.81
N THR A 363 -7.46 8.46 -11.38
CA THR A 363 -8.36 9.55 -10.93
C THR A 363 -9.80 9.38 -11.39
N ASN A 364 -10.02 8.78 -12.55
CA ASN A 364 -11.36 8.58 -13.06
C ASN A 364 -12.09 7.39 -12.44
N ASN A 365 -11.37 6.32 -12.13
CA ASN A 365 -11.98 5.03 -11.88
C ASN A 365 -11.92 4.57 -10.42
N ILE A 366 -10.94 5.00 -9.61
CA ILE A 366 -10.64 4.43 -8.30
C ILE A 366 -11.16 5.34 -7.19
N TYR A 367 -12.05 4.80 -6.32
CA TYR A 367 -12.67 5.51 -5.21
C TYR A 367 -12.67 4.66 -3.96
N GLY A 368 -12.46 5.29 -2.80
CA GLY A 368 -12.46 4.59 -1.52
C GLY A 368 -12.89 5.47 -0.36
N VAL A 369 -13.43 4.84 0.66
CA VAL A 369 -13.74 5.48 1.95
C VAL A 369 -13.26 4.56 3.06
N ASP A 370 -12.66 5.15 4.09
CA ASP A 370 -12.36 4.45 5.33
C ASP A 370 -12.57 5.37 6.54
N ILE A 371 -12.98 4.79 7.65
CA ILE A 371 -13.20 5.53 8.90
C ILE A 371 -11.88 6.00 9.53
N ASP A 372 -10.78 5.30 9.26
CA ASP A 372 -9.46 5.57 9.81
C ASP A 372 -8.66 6.48 8.86
N ALA A 373 -8.36 7.69 9.31
CA ALA A 373 -7.57 8.65 8.55
C ALA A 373 -6.18 8.11 8.16
N GLN A 374 -5.57 7.25 9.00
CA GLN A 374 -4.28 6.63 8.69
C GLN A 374 -4.42 5.61 7.55
N ALA A 375 -5.49 4.81 7.54
CA ALA A 375 -5.80 3.90 6.46
C ALA A 375 -5.96 4.63 5.12
N VAL A 376 -6.65 5.77 5.12
CA VAL A 376 -6.81 6.65 3.95
C VAL A 376 -5.46 7.12 3.41
N GLU A 377 -4.56 7.57 4.26
CA GLU A 377 -3.21 8.01 3.83
C GLU A 377 -2.38 6.84 3.27
N VAL A 378 -2.44 5.67 3.90
CA VAL A 378 -1.78 4.46 3.41
C VAL A 378 -2.35 4.00 2.06
N THR A 379 -3.67 4.07 1.88
CA THR A 379 -4.31 3.76 0.59
C THR A 379 -3.82 4.71 -0.51
N LYS A 380 -3.75 6.01 -0.26
CA LYS A 380 -3.19 6.98 -1.21
C LYS A 380 -1.73 6.65 -1.53
N LEU A 381 -0.91 6.39 -0.50
CA LEU A 381 0.49 6.00 -0.67
C LEU A 381 0.63 4.76 -1.55
N SER A 382 -0.14 3.70 -1.28
CA SER A 382 -0.11 2.46 -2.05
C SER A 382 -0.47 2.68 -3.52
N LEU A 383 -1.50 3.49 -3.80
CA LEU A 383 -1.91 3.85 -5.16
C LEU A 383 -0.85 4.69 -5.89
N PHE A 384 -0.17 5.61 -5.19
CA PHE A 384 0.92 6.39 -5.76
C PHE A 384 2.14 5.54 -6.08
N LEU A 385 2.53 4.65 -5.17
CA LEU A 385 3.63 3.71 -5.41
C LEU A 385 3.32 2.78 -6.59
N LYS A 386 2.07 2.38 -6.75
CA LYS A 386 1.60 1.59 -7.90
C LYS A 386 1.64 2.38 -9.20
N LEU A 387 1.25 3.64 -9.20
CA LEU A 387 1.37 4.53 -10.37
C LEU A 387 2.83 4.68 -10.81
N LEU A 388 3.74 4.84 -9.86
CA LEU A 388 5.19 4.99 -10.10
C LEU A 388 5.91 3.67 -10.37
N GLU A 389 5.22 2.53 -10.30
CA GLU A 389 5.83 1.23 -10.56
C GLU A 389 6.33 1.15 -12.01
N ASN A 390 7.59 0.72 -12.18
CA ASN A 390 8.31 0.63 -13.46
C ASN A 390 8.63 1.96 -14.16
N GLU A 391 8.51 3.11 -13.48
CA GLU A 391 8.75 4.44 -14.07
C GLU A 391 10.15 5.02 -13.74
N GLY A 392 10.98 4.34 -12.93
CA GLY A 392 12.18 4.87 -12.31
C GLY A 392 13.09 5.71 -13.18
N ARG A 393 13.61 5.15 -14.31
CA ARG A 393 14.54 5.88 -15.18
C ARG A 393 13.88 6.76 -16.23
N ALA A 394 12.62 6.54 -16.54
CA ALA A 394 11.88 7.37 -17.48
C ALA A 394 11.60 8.78 -16.90
N LEU A 395 11.47 8.89 -15.59
CA LEU A 395 11.29 10.16 -14.86
C LEU A 395 12.62 10.76 -14.36
N GLY A 396 13.68 9.94 -14.26
CA GLY A 396 15.04 10.35 -13.90
C GLY A 396 15.90 10.75 -15.11
N LYS A 397 17.16 10.88 -15.01
CA LYS A 397 18.11 11.37 -16.02
C LYS A 397 17.93 10.79 -17.44
N GLY A 398 17.37 11.55 -18.38
CA GLY A 398 17.64 11.45 -19.84
C GLY A 398 16.66 10.68 -20.72
N GLY A 399 15.52 10.25 -20.27
CA GLY A 399 14.55 9.51 -21.14
C GLY A 399 13.30 10.34 -21.26
N GLN A 400 12.50 10.88 -20.81
CA GLN A 400 11.25 11.61 -21.02
C GLN A 400 11.08 12.91 -20.23
N VAL A 401 12.18 13.47 -19.74
CA VAL A 401 12.16 14.85 -19.19
C VAL A 401 11.63 15.85 -20.23
N ASP A 402 11.66 15.52 -21.51
CA ASP A 402 11.08 16.35 -22.57
C ASP A 402 9.55 16.34 -22.63
N LEU A 403 8.85 15.35 -22.09
CA LEU A 403 7.39 15.38 -21.98
C LEU A 403 6.92 16.36 -20.89
N PHE A 404 7.74 16.58 -19.86
CA PHE A 404 7.47 17.59 -18.82
C PHE A 404 8.03 18.99 -19.17
N ARG A 405 8.90 19.09 -20.19
CA ARG A 405 9.37 20.37 -20.72
C ARG A 405 8.46 20.98 -21.79
N ARG A 406 7.51 20.21 -22.32
CA ARG A 406 6.50 20.74 -23.24
C ARG A 406 5.31 21.22 -22.45
N SER A 407 5.23 22.51 -22.36
CA SER A 407 4.14 23.33 -21.89
C SER A 407 4.29 23.89 -20.47
N ASP A 408 4.01 25.14 -20.39
CA ASP A 408 3.91 26.07 -19.28
C ASP A 408 2.91 25.70 -18.17
N ILE A 409 2.66 24.40 -17.94
CA ILE A 409 1.83 23.89 -16.87
C ILE A 409 2.73 23.10 -15.93
N GLN A 410 2.91 23.60 -14.72
CA GLN A 410 3.45 22.89 -13.57
C GLN A 410 2.58 21.66 -13.24
N GLN A 411 2.58 20.62 -14.08
CA GLN A 411 1.88 19.39 -13.79
C GLN A 411 2.70 18.58 -12.80
N ARG A 412 2.18 18.49 -11.59
CA ARG A 412 2.71 17.65 -10.52
C ARG A 412 2.65 16.18 -10.93
N ILE A 413 3.63 15.38 -10.55
CA ILE A 413 3.76 13.98 -10.97
C ILE A 413 2.58 13.12 -10.54
N LEU A 414 2.12 13.31 -9.30
CA LEU A 414 1.00 12.55 -8.75
C LEU A 414 -0.28 13.40 -8.75
N PRO A 415 -1.45 12.77 -8.93
CA PRO A 415 -2.72 13.48 -8.84
C PRO A 415 -3.09 13.74 -7.38
N GLY A 416 -3.88 14.76 -7.11
CA GLY A 416 -4.55 14.91 -5.83
C GLY A 416 -5.64 13.83 -5.68
N MET A 417 -5.54 12.98 -4.65
CA MET A 417 -6.50 11.89 -4.42
C MET A 417 -7.55 12.20 -3.35
N SER A 418 -7.58 13.40 -2.79
CA SER A 418 -8.55 13.81 -1.75
C SER A 418 -10.00 13.80 -2.25
N GLY A 419 -10.21 13.93 -3.56
CA GLY A 419 -11.53 13.77 -4.19
C GLY A 419 -11.98 12.30 -4.29
N ASN A 420 -11.04 11.37 -4.35
CA ASN A 420 -11.28 9.96 -4.63
C ASN A 420 -11.25 9.09 -3.37
N ILE A 421 -10.24 9.29 -2.51
CA ILE A 421 -10.05 8.53 -1.28
C ILE A 421 -10.33 9.45 -0.10
N LYS A 422 -11.39 9.12 0.65
CA LYS A 422 -11.95 9.99 1.68
C LYS A 422 -11.98 9.30 3.04
N CYS A 423 -11.87 10.13 4.09
CA CYS A 423 -11.97 9.66 5.47
C CYS A 423 -13.38 9.91 6.00
N GLY A 424 -14.00 8.86 6.56
CA GLY A 424 -15.27 8.95 7.24
C GLY A 424 -15.97 7.61 7.42
N ASN A 425 -17.00 7.60 8.26
CA ASN A 425 -17.80 6.43 8.54
C ASN A 425 -18.83 6.19 7.42
N SER A 426 -18.59 5.21 6.60
CA SER A 426 -19.47 4.85 5.48
C SER A 426 -20.92 4.55 5.85
N LEU A 427 -21.18 4.26 7.13
CA LEU A 427 -22.51 3.85 7.60
C LEU A 427 -23.26 4.96 8.35
N ILE A 428 -22.56 5.99 8.83
CA ILE A 428 -23.17 7.07 9.64
C ILE A 428 -23.03 8.41 8.91
N GLY A 429 -24.15 9.01 8.59
CA GLY A 429 -24.23 10.33 7.97
C GLY A 429 -24.20 11.50 8.95
N SER A 430 -24.19 12.74 8.42
CA SER A 430 -24.24 13.97 9.21
C SER A 430 -25.52 14.11 10.05
N ASP A 431 -26.62 13.49 9.59
CA ASP A 431 -27.90 13.39 10.29
C ASP A 431 -27.81 12.71 11.68
N TYR A 432 -26.71 12.01 11.97
CA TYR A 432 -26.42 11.48 13.30
C TYR A 432 -26.40 12.56 14.39
N TYR A 433 -26.13 13.79 14.02
CA TYR A 433 -26.02 14.91 14.95
C TYR A 433 -27.25 15.82 15.00
N ASP A 434 -28.31 15.57 14.22
CA ASP A 434 -29.44 16.49 14.08
C ASP A 434 -30.14 16.82 15.42
N ASP A 435 -30.22 15.85 16.34
CA ASP A 435 -30.83 16.02 17.66
C ASP A 435 -29.79 16.15 18.80
N LYS A 436 -28.50 16.40 18.48
CA LYS A 436 -27.42 16.44 19.46
C LYS A 436 -26.81 17.82 19.54
N ASP A 437 -26.56 18.24 20.79
CA ASP A 437 -25.80 19.46 21.04
C ASP A 437 -24.30 19.21 20.78
N LEU A 438 -23.84 19.59 19.61
CA LEU A 438 -22.45 19.47 19.17
C LEU A 438 -21.45 20.17 20.10
N LEU A 439 -21.88 21.22 20.83
CA LEU A 439 -21.03 21.93 21.76
C LEU A 439 -20.68 21.09 23.00
N HIS A 440 -21.54 20.15 23.34
CA HIS A 440 -21.34 19.23 24.48
C HIS A 440 -20.70 17.91 24.09
N LEU A 441 -20.64 17.58 22.78
CA LEU A 441 -19.93 16.40 22.26
C LEU A 441 -18.42 16.69 22.21
N GLY A 442 -17.66 16.01 23.03
CA GLY A 442 -16.20 16.14 23.02
C GLY A 442 -15.58 15.82 21.65
N LEU A 443 -14.53 16.53 21.25
CA LEU A 443 -13.82 16.31 19.97
C LEU A 443 -13.38 14.86 19.77
N GLN A 444 -13.06 14.13 20.83
CA GLN A 444 -12.70 12.72 20.78
C GLN A 444 -13.87 11.82 20.33
N GLU A 445 -15.08 12.14 20.77
CA GLU A 445 -16.27 11.39 20.40
C GLU A 445 -16.69 11.68 18.95
N GLN A 446 -16.64 12.94 18.53
CA GLN A 446 -16.86 13.33 17.14
C GLN A 446 -15.88 12.63 16.20
N ARG A 447 -14.57 12.59 16.54
CA ARG A 447 -13.54 11.88 15.77
C ARG A 447 -13.75 10.37 15.74
N LYS A 448 -14.31 9.78 16.80
CA LYS A 448 -14.59 8.35 16.88
C LYS A 448 -15.74 7.93 15.96
N VAL A 449 -16.82 8.69 15.94
CA VAL A 449 -17.97 8.43 15.05
C VAL A 449 -17.60 8.74 13.60
N ASN A 450 -16.88 9.84 13.37
CA ASN A 450 -16.35 10.30 12.08
C ASN A 450 -17.39 10.25 10.95
N VAL A 451 -18.52 10.94 11.14
CA VAL A 451 -19.66 10.93 10.20
C VAL A 451 -19.25 11.26 8.76
N PHE A 452 -19.95 10.66 7.78
CA PHE A 452 -19.63 10.82 6.37
C PHE A 452 -20.88 11.00 5.51
N ASP A 453 -20.95 12.13 4.81
CA ASP A 453 -22.04 12.41 3.90
C ASP A 453 -21.68 12.02 2.46
N TRP A 454 -22.26 10.91 2.01
CA TRP A 454 -22.07 10.40 0.65
C TRP A 454 -22.54 11.35 -0.44
N LYS A 455 -23.66 12.06 -0.20
CA LYS A 455 -24.26 12.98 -1.19
C LYS A 455 -23.40 14.22 -1.37
N GLU A 456 -22.79 14.71 -0.30
CA GLU A 456 -21.86 15.83 -0.36
C GLU A 456 -20.51 15.39 -0.94
N ALA A 457 -19.96 14.28 -0.42
CA ALA A 457 -18.63 13.79 -0.76
C ALA A 457 -18.50 13.35 -2.22
N PHE A 458 -19.54 12.74 -2.80
CA PHE A 458 -19.55 12.17 -4.15
C PHE A 458 -20.76 12.63 -4.98
N ALA A 459 -21.18 13.89 -4.81
CA ALA A 459 -22.35 14.47 -5.48
C ALA A 459 -22.38 14.22 -6.99
N SER A 460 -21.26 14.43 -7.67
CA SER A 460 -21.16 14.25 -9.12
C SER A 460 -21.39 12.81 -9.57
N ILE A 461 -20.99 11.84 -8.77
CA ILE A 461 -21.14 10.41 -9.08
C ILE A 461 -22.57 9.95 -8.79
N LEU A 462 -23.10 10.31 -7.63
CA LEU A 462 -24.44 9.90 -7.23
C LEU A 462 -25.53 10.55 -8.10
N ASN A 463 -25.34 11.79 -8.55
CA ASN A 463 -26.23 12.44 -9.52
C ASN A 463 -26.21 11.78 -10.91
N GLN A 464 -25.19 10.97 -11.22
CA GLN A 464 -25.08 10.15 -12.44
C GLN A 464 -25.54 8.70 -12.23
N GLY A 465 -26.23 8.42 -11.12
CA GLY A 465 -26.80 7.12 -10.79
C GLY A 465 -25.95 6.28 -9.84
N GLY A 466 -24.72 6.69 -9.49
CA GLY A 466 -23.87 6.01 -8.53
C GLY A 466 -22.65 5.31 -9.13
N PHE A 467 -22.10 4.35 -8.37
CA PHE A 467 -20.90 3.60 -8.74
C PHE A 467 -21.24 2.39 -9.63
N ASP A 468 -20.33 2.05 -10.55
CA ASP A 468 -20.50 0.92 -11.47
C ASP A 468 -20.19 -0.41 -10.78
N CYS A 469 -19.20 -0.43 -9.88
CA CYS A 469 -18.92 -1.60 -9.03
C CYS A 469 -18.57 -1.16 -7.61
N VAL A 470 -18.97 -2.00 -6.63
CA VAL A 470 -18.56 -1.88 -5.23
C VAL A 470 -17.92 -3.18 -4.80
N ILE A 471 -16.68 -3.11 -4.31
CA ILE A 471 -15.90 -4.26 -3.87
C ILE A 471 -15.28 -3.99 -2.50
N GLY A 472 -14.91 -5.02 -1.76
CA GLY A 472 -14.19 -4.82 -0.51
C GLY A 472 -14.27 -5.99 0.46
N ASN A 473 -13.67 -5.75 1.63
CA ASN A 473 -13.72 -6.63 2.79
C ASN A 473 -14.23 -5.82 4.00
N PRO A 474 -15.56 -5.63 4.13
CA PRO A 474 -16.13 -4.83 5.20
C PRO A 474 -15.89 -5.46 6.58
N PRO A 475 -15.89 -4.68 7.69
CA PRO A 475 -15.62 -5.21 9.02
C PRO A 475 -16.71 -6.17 9.51
N TYR A 476 -16.29 -7.30 10.16
CA TYR A 476 -17.17 -8.33 10.73
C TYR A 476 -17.41 -8.11 12.23
N VAL A 477 -17.96 -6.96 12.59
CA VAL A 477 -18.19 -6.58 13.98
C VAL A 477 -19.64 -6.79 14.37
N PHE A 478 -19.87 -7.59 15.43
CA PHE A 478 -21.17 -7.73 16.04
C PHE A 478 -21.40 -6.62 17.07
N ALA A 479 -22.56 -5.98 16.99
CA ALA A 479 -23.03 -5.03 18.01
C ALA A 479 -23.51 -5.79 19.26
N ARG A 480 -22.58 -6.23 20.13
CA ARG A 480 -22.92 -6.84 21.42
C ARG A 480 -23.03 -5.77 22.52
N ASP A 481 -24.01 -5.97 23.44
CA ASP A 481 -24.16 -5.16 24.65
C ASP A 481 -23.09 -5.53 25.67
N SER A 482 -21.95 -4.88 25.66
CA SER A 482 -21.01 -4.92 26.78
C SER A 482 -20.48 -3.53 27.04
N LYS A 483 -20.53 -3.12 28.31
CA LYS A 483 -20.11 -1.76 28.77
C LYS A 483 -18.67 -1.40 28.44
N GLU A 484 -17.83 -2.38 28.10
CA GLU A 484 -16.41 -2.17 27.79
C GLU A 484 -15.99 -2.55 26.37
N LYS A 485 -16.83 -3.26 25.60
CA LYS A 485 -16.40 -3.94 24.36
C LYS A 485 -17.38 -3.83 23.18
N GLY A 486 -18.43 -3.03 23.27
CA GLY A 486 -19.48 -2.92 22.24
C GLY A 486 -19.46 -1.60 21.47
N MET A 487 -20.29 -1.58 20.44
CA MET A 487 -20.71 -0.38 19.72
C MET A 487 -21.41 0.56 20.71
N ASN A 488 -21.26 1.87 20.56
CA ASN A 488 -21.97 2.86 21.35
C ASN A 488 -23.49 2.64 21.21
N LYS A 489 -24.24 2.88 22.30
CA LYS A 489 -25.70 2.73 22.30
C LYS A 489 -26.36 3.62 21.23
N GLU A 490 -25.86 4.84 21.08
CA GLU A 490 -26.35 5.82 20.13
C GLU A 490 -26.08 5.41 18.67
N GLU A 491 -24.88 4.84 18.38
CA GLU A 491 -24.58 4.27 17.06
C GLU A 491 -25.53 3.12 16.72
N LYS A 492 -25.87 2.26 17.70
CA LYS A 492 -26.84 1.19 17.50
C LYS A 492 -28.23 1.73 17.20
N GLU A 493 -28.70 2.70 17.97
CA GLU A 493 -29.99 3.34 17.76
C GLU A 493 -30.06 3.96 16.36
N TYR A 494 -28.99 4.63 15.93
CA TYR A 494 -28.87 5.18 14.59
C TYR A 494 -29.00 4.09 13.51
N TYR A 495 -28.32 2.94 13.67
CA TYR A 495 -28.43 1.85 12.72
C TYR A 495 -29.82 1.23 12.68
N TYR A 496 -30.48 1.04 13.82
CA TYR A 496 -31.86 0.55 13.86
C TYR A 496 -32.87 1.49 13.17
N LEU A 497 -32.64 2.79 13.21
CA LEU A 497 -33.50 3.77 12.57
C LEU A 497 -33.26 3.87 11.06
N ASN A 498 -32.01 3.72 10.61
CA ASN A 498 -31.60 4.05 9.25
C ASN A 498 -31.36 2.85 8.33
N TYR A 499 -31.30 1.62 8.87
CA TYR A 499 -31.03 0.41 8.09
C TYR A 499 -32.09 -0.66 8.28
N LYS A 500 -32.62 -1.18 7.17
CA LYS A 500 -33.63 -2.25 7.18
C LYS A 500 -33.06 -3.59 7.67
N LEU A 501 -31.76 -3.84 7.42
CA LEU A 501 -31.06 -5.04 7.83
C LEU A 501 -30.54 -4.98 9.28
N ALA A 502 -30.66 -3.83 9.94
CA ALA A 502 -30.32 -3.66 11.35
C ALA A 502 -31.38 -4.28 12.25
N LYS A 503 -31.46 -5.61 12.32
CA LYS A 503 -32.43 -6.35 13.15
C LYS A 503 -31.71 -7.29 14.11
N TYR A 504 -32.17 -7.40 15.36
CA TYR A 504 -31.66 -8.29 16.42
C TYR A 504 -30.16 -8.07 16.72
N GLN A 505 -29.30 -8.87 16.17
CA GLN A 505 -27.86 -8.75 16.30
C GLN A 505 -27.28 -8.14 15.03
N ILE A 506 -26.95 -6.86 15.09
CA ILE A 506 -26.37 -6.14 13.97
C ILE A 506 -24.97 -6.67 13.73
N ASN A 507 -24.67 -7.04 12.46
CA ASN A 507 -23.32 -7.22 11.99
C ASN A 507 -23.02 -6.17 10.92
N LEU A 508 -21.93 -5.44 11.08
CA LEU A 508 -21.62 -4.30 10.22
C LEU A 508 -21.56 -4.66 8.73
N TYR A 509 -21.06 -5.85 8.34
CA TYR A 509 -21.01 -6.24 6.93
C TYR A 509 -22.38 -6.24 6.25
N GLN A 510 -23.46 -6.55 6.99
CA GLN A 510 -24.83 -6.51 6.46
C GLN A 510 -25.26 -5.07 6.13
N LEU A 511 -24.89 -4.12 6.99
CA LEU A 511 -25.16 -2.70 6.78
C LEU A 511 -24.33 -2.14 5.60
N PHE A 512 -23.08 -2.62 5.45
CA PHE A 512 -22.27 -2.27 4.28
C PHE A 512 -22.87 -2.76 2.96
N ILE A 513 -23.50 -3.94 2.94
CA ILE A 513 -24.21 -4.45 1.75
C ILE A 513 -25.43 -3.57 1.47
N GLU A 514 -26.23 -3.26 2.49
CA GLU A 514 -27.38 -2.37 2.32
C GLU A 514 -26.94 -0.96 1.85
N ARG A 515 -25.91 -0.39 2.46
CA ARG A 515 -25.36 0.90 2.03
C ARG A 515 -24.90 0.85 0.57
N SER A 516 -24.20 -0.20 0.19
CA SER A 516 -23.69 -0.38 -1.18
C SER A 516 -24.79 -0.44 -2.21
N SER A 517 -25.95 -1.03 -1.89
CA SER A 517 -27.09 -1.06 -2.81
C SER A 517 -27.65 0.33 -3.12
N TYR A 518 -27.51 1.28 -2.20
CA TYR A 518 -27.92 2.69 -2.42
C TYR A 518 -26.86 3.54 -3.14
N LEU A 519 -25.62 3.05 -3.16
CA LEU A 519 -24.50 3.78 -3.80
C LEU A 519 -24.24 3.34 -5.24
N MET A 520 -24.75 2.18 -5.64
CA MET A 520 -24.54 1.62 -6.98
C MET A 520 -25.57 2.11 -7.99
N LYS A 521 -25.17 2.08 -9.27
CA LYS A 521 -26.07 2.15 -10.40
C LYS A 521 -27.02 0.94 -10.41
N GLU A 522 -28.14 1.04 -11.11
CA GLU A 522 -29.14 -0.03 -11.23
C GLU A 522 -28.54 -1.33 -11.82
N ASP A 523 -27.62 -1.19 -12.77
CA ASP A 523 -26.87 -2.30 -13.38
C ASP A 523 -25.48 -2.53 -12.71
N GLY A 524 -25.26 -1.97 -11.52
CA GLY A 524 -24.02 -2.09 -10.75
C GLY A 524 -23.76 -3.51 -10.25
N ILE A 525 -22.49 -3.84 -10.07
CA ILE A 525 -22.07 -5.14 -9.52
C ILE A 525 -21.37 -4.93 -8.20
N PHE A 526 -21.72 -5.70 -7.18
CA PHE A 526 -20.94 -5.70 -5.93
C PHE A 526 -20.40 -7.08 -5.58
N SER A 527 -19.27 -7.10 -4.87
CA SER A 527 -18.70 -8.32 -4.31
C SER A 527 -17.91 -8.02 -3.05
N PHE A 528 -18.29 -8.67 -1.96
CA PHE A 528 -17.64 -8.55 -0.66
C PHE A 528 -17.15 -9.90 -0.16
N ILE A 529 -16.02 -9.90 0.54
CA ILE A 529 -15.65 -11.03 1.40
C ILE A 529 -16.46 -10.90 2.67
N ILE A 530 -17.29 -11.90 2.95
CA ILE A 530 -18.10 -11.94 4.17
C ILE A 530 -18.14 -13.36 4.76
N PRO A 531 -18.34 -13.50 6.09
CA PRO A 531 -18.56 -14.80 6.70
C PRO A 531 -19.77 -15.50 6.11
N ASN A 532 -19.73 -16.82 5.96
CA ASN A 532 -20.80 -17.62 5.37
C ASN A 532 -21.95 -17.97 6.34
N ASN A 533 -21.85 -17.60 7.60
CA ASN A 533 -22.84 -17.92 8.63
C ASN A 533 -24.25 -17.39 8.33
N TRP A 534 -24.37 -16.30 7.56
CA TRP A 534 -25.67 -15.74 7.14
C TRP A 534 -26.51 -16.70 6.31
N LEU A 535 -25.89 -17.70 5.68
CA LEU A 535 -26.60 -18.71 4.90
C LEU A 535 -27.50 -19.61 5.75
N THR A 536 -27.15 -19.84 7.01
CA THR A 536 -27.80 -20.82 7.89
C THR A 536 -28.50 -20.21 9.11
N ILE A 537 -28.16 -18.97 9.49
CA ILE A 537 -28.72 -18.35 10.69
C ILE A 537 -30.13 -17.80 10.42
N ASN A 538 -31.10 -18.14 11.26
CA ASN A 538 -32.50 -17.70 11.13
C ASN A 538 -32.67 -16.18 11.18
N THR A 539 -31.84 -15.47 11.93
CA THR A 539 -31.88 -14.00 12.01
C THR A 539 -31.47 -13.30 10.72
N SER A 540 -30.92 -14.03 9.75
CA SER A 540 -30.51 -13.49 8.44
C SER A 540 -31.49 -13.80 7.31
N ILE A 541 -32.74 -14.13 7.61
CA ILE A 541 -33.77 -14.42 6.59
C ILE A 541 -34.01 -13.20 5.69
N ASP A 542 -34.15 -12.02 6.25
CA ASP A 542 -34.37 -10.79 5.49
C ASP A 542 -33.15 -10.39 4.65
N PHE A 543 -31.97 -10.74 5.10
CA PHE A 543 -30.73 -10.52 4.34
C PHE A 543 -30.61 -11.46 3.12
N ARG A 544 -31.22 -12.66 3.19
CA ARG A 544 -31.26 -13.63 2.07
C ARG A 544 -32.33 -13.34 1.01
N LYS A 545 -33.32 -12.53 1.32
CA LYS A 545 -34.36 -12.05 0.39
C LYS A 545 -33.90 -10.86 -0.41
#